data_ed28ab83a5ed9dcf3cbe388d158b0c45
#
_entry.id   ed28ab83a5ed9dcf3cbe388d158b0c45
#
_cell.length_a   1.000
_cell.length_b   1.000
_cell.length_c   1.000
_cell.angle_alpha   90.00
_cell.angle_beta   90.00
_cell.angle_gamma   90.00
#
_symmetry.space_group_name_H-M   'P 1'
#
loop_
_entity.id
_entity.type
_entity.pdbx_description
1 polymer ?
#
loop_
_entity_poly.entity_id
_entity_poly.type
_entity_poly.pdbx_seq_one_letter_code
_entity_poly.pdbx_strand_id
1 'polypeptide(L)'
;MSIRLRIVYSSLTGAIGALAAWFTLDILFNVQITNPYLDAIITGTVLGVFIGVGVNGYLGLMEFKILPLVKGIAVGFLAGLFGGGAGLLLAEFLYEMLGGETLPRILGWMVFGMLLGIADGILALSLRRILYAAAGGFLGGLVGGTTFSLLAGATDLPYTSRALGFTFIGLLTGLFIGLVPNLLKYAWLKVVSSGRNVGKERIADKRRIVLGSSSGCDLPLYGDLSIAPRHAEIIQDKGQYILRPIGAAPILVRGLPVYQHILEHEDEFQIGTETILFRRRKP
;
A
#
# COMPACT_ATOMS: atom_id res chain seq x y z
N MET A 1 -11.30 -7.07 -4.77
CA MET A 1 -11.41 -5.61 -5.01
C MET A 1 -10.59 -5.24 -6.23
N SER A 2 -11.11 -4.41 -7.13
CA SER A 2 -10.36 -3.97 -8.32
C SER A 2 -9.20 -3.04 -7.95
N ILE A 3 -8.17 -2.99 -8.81
CA ILE A 3 -6.99 -2.12 -8.60
C ILE A 3 -7.38 -0.64 -8.49
N ARG A 4 -8.33 -0.19 -9.33
CA ARG A 4 -8.80 1.21 -9.31
C ARG A 4 -9.38 1.59 -7.94
N LEU A 5 -10.22 0.74 -7.37
CA LEU A 5 -10.79 0.96 -6.04
C LEU A 5 -9.70 0.97 -4.96
N ARG A 6 -8.68 0.12 -5.08
CA ARG A 6 -7.56 0.13 -4.12
C ARG A 6 -6.83 1.47 -4.10
N ILE A 7 -6.54 2.03 -5.27
CA ILE A 7 -5.87 3.33 -5.41
C ILE A 7 -6.73 4.43 -4.80
N VAL A 8 -8.02 4.47 -5.14
CA VAL A 8 -8.96 5.49 -4.61
C VAL A 8 -9.06 5.40 -3.08
N TYR A 9 -9.28 4.20 -2.54
CA TYR A 9 -9.42 4.06 -1.08
C TYR A 9 -8.12 4.35 -0.35
N SER A 10 -6.96 3.92 -0.85
CA SER A 10 -5.65 4.27 -0.28
C SER A 10 -5.44 5.78 -0.24
N SER A 11 -5.81 6.49 -1.31
CA SER A 11 -5.73 7.95 -1.40
C SER A 11 -6.66 8.64 -0.40
N LEU A 12 -7.94 8.23 -0.37
CA LEU A 12 -8.94 8.82 0.52
C LEU A 12 -8.61 8.55 2.00
N THR A 13 -8.23 7.34 2.36
CA THR A 13 -7.87 7.01 3.75
C THR A 13 -6.58 7.69 4.18
N GLY A 14 -5.63 7.91 3.27
CA GLY A 14 -4.46 8.75 3.51
C GLY A 14 -4.84 10.21 3.80
N ALA A 15 -5.75 10.78 3.02
CA ALA A 15 -6.24 12.14 3.21
C ALA A 15 -7.00 12.29 4.54
N ILE A 16 -7.92 11.36 4.83
CA ILE A 16 -8.69 11.35 6.10
C ILE A 16 -7.74 11.19 7.29
N GLY A 17 -6.75 10.29 7.19
CA GLY A 17 -5.73 10.12 8.23
C GLY A 17 -4.97 11.42 8.49
N ALA A 18 -4.49 12.07 7.43
CA ALA A 18 -3.75 13.34 7.57
C ALA A 18 -4.62 14.48 8.16
N LEU A 19 -5.88 14.56 7.76
CA LEU A 19 -6.83 15.54 8.33
C LEU A 19 -7.11 15.25 9.80
N ALA A 20 -7.26 13.98 10.18
CA ALA A 20 -7.42 13.59 11.57
C ALA A 20 -6.16 13.88 12.41
N ALA A 21 -4.97 13.72 11.85
CA ALA A 21 -3.71 14.12 12.49
C ALA A 21 -3.65 15.62 12.73
N TRP A 22 -3.99 16.42 11.72
CA TRP A 22 -4.09 17.86 11.87
C TRP A 22 -5.09 18.26 12.97
N PHE A 23 -6.30 17.70 12.93
CA PHE A 23 -7.30 17.97 13.95
C PHE A 23 -6.80 17.63 15.36
N THR A 24 -6.08 16.54 15.51
CA THR A 24 -5.49 16.10 16.78
C THR A 24 -4.43 17.09 17.26
N LEU A 25 -3.51 17.49 16.38
CA LEU A 25 -2.39 18.36 16.73
C LEU A 25 -2.82 19.81 16.97
N ASP A 26 -3.58 20.39 16.03
CA ASP A 26 -3.84 21.83 16.01
C ASP A 26 -5.14 22.22 16.74
N ILE A 27 -6.15 21.34 16.77
CA ILE A 27 -7.46 21.66 17.37
C ILE A 27 -7.63 21.02 18.75
N LEU A 28 -7.39 19.68 18.85
CA LEU A 28 -7.68 18.97 20.08
C LEU A 28 -6.64 19.24 21.18
N PHE A 29 -5.36 19.17 20.84
CA PHE A 29 -4.26 19.35 21.79
C PHE A 29 -3.58 20.71 21.70
N ASN A 30 -3.78 21.45 20.62
CA ASN A 30 -3.15 22.76 20.35
C ASN A 30 -1.64 22.73 20.68
N VAL A 31 -0.96 21.73 20.11
CA VAL A 31 0.44 21.42 20.40
C VAL A 31 1.33 22.55 19.90
N GLN A 32 1.95 23.28 20.84
CA GLN A 32 2.92 24.32 20.54
C GLN A 32 4.26 23.94 21.16
N ILE A 33 5.22 23.55 20.34
CA ILE A 33 6.54 23.10 20.77
C ILE A 33 7.58 24.07 20.23
N THR A 34 8.33 24.68 21.15
CA THR A 34 9.35 25.69 20.82
C THR A 34 10.60 25.05 20.17
N ASN A 35 10.88 23.79 20.51
CA ASN A 35 12.03 23.08 19.95
C ASN A 35 11.64 22.45 18.59
N PRO A 36 12.27 22.87 17.47
CA PRO A 36 11.89 22.45 16.13
C PRO A 36 12.05 20.94 15.91
N TYR A 37 13.07 20.32 16.51
CA TYR A 37 13.30 18.87 16.42
C TYR A 37 12.24 18.07 17.16
N LEU A 38 11.81 18.52 18.34
CA LEU A 38 10.73 17.87 19.09
C LEU A 38 9.37 18.07 18.36
N ASP A 39 9.13 19.23 17.79
CA ASP A 39 7.95 19.49 16.98
C ASP A 39 7.91 18.58 15.75
N ALA A 40 9.02 18.46 15.05
CA ALA A 40 9.16 17.57 13.92
C ALA A 40 8.91 16.09 14.28
N ILE A 41 9.47 15.61 15.40
CA ILE A 41 9.24 14.22 15.87
C ILE A 41 7.77 13.99 16.19
N ILE A 42 7.14 14.86 16.97
CA ILE A 42 5.75 14.70 17.42
C ILE A 42 4.79 14.84 16.23
N THR A 43 4.94 15.90 15.45
CA THR A 43 4.11 16.11 14.24
C THR A 43 4.28 14.98 13.25
N GLY A 44 5.52 14.56 12.98
CA GLY A 44 5.80 13.44 12.08
C GLY A 44 5.24 12.11 12.57
N THR A 45 5.37 11.85 13.87
CA THR A 45 4.82 10.63 14.48
C THR A 45 3.30 10.59 14.37
N VAL A 46 2.62 11.65 14.78
CA VAL A 46 1.14 11.71 14.74
C VAL A 46 0.66 11.63 13.29
N LEU A 47 1.19 12.46 12.40
CA LEU A 47 0.84 12.45 10.99
C LEU A 47 1.10 11.09 10.35
N GLY A 48 2.28 10.51 10.60
CA GLY A 48 2.68 9.20 10.09
C GLY A 48 1.78 8.07 10.58
N VAL A 49 1.43 8.05 11.87
CA VAL A 49 0.53 7.04 12.45
C VAL A 49 -0.86 7.11 11.81
N PHE A 50 -1.46 8.27 11.72
CA PHE A 50 -2.80 8.41 11.14
C PHE A 50 -2.83 8.06 9.65
N ILE A 51 -1.87 8.54 8.86
CA ILE A 51 -1.75 8.19 7.43
C ILE A 51 -1.44 6.70 7.28
N GLY A 52 -0.45 6.19 8.04
CA GLY A 52 -0.01 4.80 7.96
C GLY A 52 -1.13 3.81 8.30
N VAL A 53 -1.89 4.06 9.37
CA VAL A 53 -3.06 3.26 9.75
C VAL A 53 -4.15 3.34 8.67
N GLY A 54 -4.44 4.52 8.14
CA GLY A 54 -5.41 4.71 7.06
C GLY A 54 -5.02 3.92 5.81
N VAL A 55 -3.80 4.14 5.30
CA VAL A 55 -3.31 3.54 4.05
C VAL A 55 -3.12 2.03 4.15
N ASN A 56 -2.80 1.47 5.33
CA ASN A 56 -2.57 0.03 5.49
C ASN A 56 -3.77 -0.73 6.06
N GLY A 57 -4.63 -0.06 6.85
CA GLY A 57 -5.79 -0.68 7.49
C GLY A 57 -7.01 -0.81 6.57
N TYR A 58 -7.16 0.05 5.56
CA TYR A 58 -8.39 0.12 4.75
C TYR A 58 -8.80 -1.21 4.09
N LEU A 59 -7.85 -2.05 3.71
CA LEU A 59 -8.16 -3.35 3.07
C LEU A 59 -8.95 -4.27 3.98
N GLY A 60 -8.54 -4.37 5.26
CA GLY A 60 -9.25 -5.18 6.23
C GLY A 60 -10.65 -4.64 6.52
N LEU A 61 -10.78 -3.30 6.59
CA LEU A 61 -12.05 -2.63 6.78
C LEU A 61 -13.03 -2.90 5.63
N MET A 62 -12.57 -2.73 4.37
CA MET A 62 -13.39 -2.91 3.18
C MET A 62 -13.78 -4.38 2.92
N GLU A 63 -12.97 -5.32 3.37
CA GLU A 63 -13.26 -6.75 3.24
C GLU A 63 -13.98 -7.34 4.47
N PHE A 64 -14.27 -6.52 5.50
CA PHE A 64 -14.87 -6.92 6.79
C PHE A 64 -14.10 -8.08 7.44
N LYS A 65 -12.75 -8.02 7.40
CA LYS A 65 -11.87 -9.04 7.95
C LYS A 65 -11.01 -8.49 9.06
N ILE A 66 -11.17 -9.08 10.25
CA ILE A 66 -10.46 -8.63 11.45
C ILE A 66 -8.94 -8.81 11.32
N LEU A 67 -8.48 -9.97 10.87
CA LEU A 67 -7.05 -10.27 10.82
C LEU A 67 -6.26 -9.36 9.85
N PRO A 68 -6.69 -9.14 8.58
CA PRO A 68 -6.07 -8.14 7.71
C PRO A 68 -6.15 -6.72 8.25
N LEU A 69 -7.27 -6.36 8.90
CA LEU A 69 -7.45 -5.05 9.53
C LEU A 69 -6.43 -4.82 10.64
N VAL A 70 -6.34 -5.73 11.61
CA VAL A 70 -5.40 -5.62 12.75
C VAL A 70 -3.95 -5.60 12.27
N LYS A 71 -3.58 -6.47 11.32
CA LYS A 71 -2.23 -6.44 10.73
C LYS A 71 -1.94 -5.12 10.01
N GLY A 72 -2.90 -4.62 9.23
CA GLY A 72 -2.76 -3.33 8.54
C GLY A 72 -2.60 -2.17 9.52
N ILE A 73 -3.44 -2.11 10.54
CA ILE A 73 -3.35 -1.10 11.61
C ILE A 73 -2.00 -1.19 12.33
N ALA A 74 -1.59 -2.39 12.77
CA ALA A 74 -0.35 -2.57 13.53
C ALA A 74 0.89 -2.14 12.72
N VAL A 75 1.00 -2.58 11.46
CA VAL A 75 2.15 -2.20 10.63
C VAL A 75 2.09 -0.74 10.24
N GLY A 76 0.91 -0.21 9.90
CA GLY A 76 0.72 1.22 9.61
C GLY A 76 1.06 2.10 10.82
N PHE A 77 0.66 1.67 12.03
CA PHE A 77 1.00 2.35 13.28
C PHE A 77 2.52 2.35 13.53
N LEU A 78 3.17 1.19 13.46
CA LEU A 78 4.62 1.09 13.70
C LEU A 78 5.42 1.86 12.65
N ALA A 79 5.04 1.76 11.39
CA ALA A 79 5.70 2.50 10.32
C ALA A 79 5.49 4.01 10.46
N GLY A 80 4.29 4.43 10.85
CA GLY A 80 4.00 5.83 11.12
C GLY A 80 4.76 6.36 12.34
N LEU A 81 4.80 5.56 13.43
CA LEU A 81 5.52 5.90 14.65
C LEU A 81 7.01 6.15 14.39
N PHE A 82 7.68 5.16 13.79
CA PHE A 82 9.12 5.24 13.54
C PHE A 82 9.44 6.02 12.26
N GLY A 83 8.76 5.70 11.16
CA GLY A 83 9.01 6.32 9.86
C GLY A 83 8.55 7.77 9.80
N GLY A 84 7.41 8.09 10.41
CA GLY A 84 6.89 9.45 10.47
C GLY A 84 7.76 10.37 11.32
N GLY A 85 8.04 9.96 12.56
CA GLY A 85 8.90 10.71 13.48
C GLY A 85 10.33 10.88 12.95
N ALA A 86 10.96 9.77 12.52
CA ALA A 86 12.31 9.83 11.94
C ALA A 86 12.35 10.60 10.62
N GLY A 87 11.29 10.50 9.80
CA GLY A 87 11.19 11.20 8.53
C GLY A 87 11.17 12.72 8.68
N LEU A 88 10.31 13.25 9.55
CA LEU A 88 10.27 14.70 9.79
C LEU A 88 11.45 15.19 10.63
N LEU A 89 12.00 14.38 11.54
CA LEU A 89 13.24 14.72 12.24
C LEU A 89 14.39 14.92 11.24
N LEU A 90 14.55 13.97 10.30
CA LEU A 90 15.56 14.09 9.26
C LEU A 90 15.27 15.28 8.33
N ALA A 91 14.00 15.56 8.07
CA ALA A 91 13.58 16.72 7.32
C ALA A 91 14.01 18.04 7.97
N GLU A 92 13.80 18.16 9.28
CA GLU A 92 14.19 19.35 10.04
C GLU A 92 15.71 19.52 10.08
N PHE A 93 16.43 18.40 10.31
CA PHE A 93 17.90 18.42 10.24
C PHE A 93 18.43 18.90 8.88
N LEU A 94 17.86 18.39 7.77
CA LEU A 94 18.22 18.81 6.42
C LEU A 94 17.82 20.27 6.16
N TYR A 95 16.69 20.70 6.68
CA TYR A 95 16.21 22.08 6.56
C TYR A 95 17.18 23.06 7.20
N GLU A 96 17.64 22.81 8.42
CA GLU A 96 18.64 23.66 9.09
C GLU A 96 20.02 23.59 8.39
N MET A 97 20.48 22.37 8.04
CA MET A 97 21.78 22.17 7.42
C MET A 97 21.91 22.86 6.05
N LEU A 98 20.83 22.96 5.29
CA LEU A 98 20.78 23.54 3.96
C LEU A 98 20.28 24.99 3.90
N GLY A 99 20.23 25.67 5.05
CA GLY A 99 19.96 27.11 5.13
C GLY A 99 18.48 27.50 5.22
N GLY A 100 17.58 26.56 5.55
CA GLY A 100 16.20 26.89 5.90
C GLY A 100 15.27 27.23 4.73
N GLU A 101 15.63 26.82 3.50
CA GLU A 101 14.84 27.11 2.31
C GLU A 101 13.74 26.08 1.99
N THR A 102 12.96 26.33 0.95
CA THR A 102 11.85 25.48 0.52
C THR A 102 12.30 24.09 0.06
N LEU A 103 13.45 23.97 -0.62
CA LEU A 103 13.94 22.71 -1.16
C LEU A 103 14.22 21.66 -0.08
N PRO A 104 14.97 21.95 1.00
CA PRO A 104 15.15 21.02 2.12
C PRO A 104 13.83 20.51 2.72
N ARG A 105 12.83 21.38 2.83
CA ARG A 105 11.51 21.00 3.34
C ARG A 105 10.83 19.97 2.43
N ILE A 106 10.88 20.15 1.12
CA ILE A 106 10.36 19.19 0.15
C ILE A 106 11.10 17.85 0.25
N LEU A 107 12.43 17.86 0.39
CA LEU A 107 13.23 16.65 0.59
C LEU A 107 12.80 15.88 1.84
N GLY A 108 12.49 16.58 2.90
CA GLY A 108 11.96 15.96 4.12
C GLY A 108 10.62 15.25 3.90
N TRP A 109 9.70 15.87 3.19
CA TRP A 109 8.44 15.24 2.83
C TRP A 109 8.63 14.01 1.93
N MET A 110 9.61 14.02 1.05
CA MET A 110 9.98 12.86 0.21
C MET A 110 10.43 11.68 1.08
N VAL A 111 11.31 11.93 2.06
CA VAL A 111 11.80 10.91 3.00
C VAL A 111 10.65 10.39 3.87
N PHE A 112 9.82 11.27 4.42
CA PHE A 112 8.62 10.91 5.18
C PHE A 112 7.70 9.98 4.40
N GLY A 113 7.32 10.36 3.19
CA GLY A 113 6.47 9.54 2.32
C GLY A 113 7.09 8.20 1.95
N MET A 114 8.40 8.17 1.66
CA MET A 114 9.16 6.95 1.37
C MET A 114 9.09 5.95 2.54
N LEU A 115 9.31 6.41 3.76
CA LEU A 115 9.26 5.55 4.95
C LEU A 115 7.86 4.99 5.21
N LEU A 116 6.80 5.78 4.97
CA LEU A 116 5.43 5.29 5.02
C LEU A 116 5.15 4.23 3.93
N GLY A 117 5.70 4.43 2.72
CA GLY A 117 5.55 3.47 1.63
C GLY A 117 6.19 2.11 1.93
N ILE A 118 7.32 2.08 2.64
CA ILE A 118 7.99 0.84 3.05
C ILE A 118 7.05 -0.08 3.84
N ALA A 119 6.15 0.46 4.65
CA ALA A 119 5.18 -0.30 5.44
C ALA A 119 4.27 -1.20 4.58
N ASP A 120 3.74 -0.70 3.47
CA ASP A 120 2.91 -1.51 2.56
C ASP A 120 3.69 -2.70 1.99
N GLY A 121 4.96 -2.49 1.68
CA GLY A 121 5.84 -3.56 1.21
C GLY A 121 6.17 -4.61 2.28
N ILE A 122 6.37 -4.20 3.53
CA ILE A 122 6.58 -5.10 4.67
C ILE A 122 5.34 -5.98 4.86
N LEU A 123 4.14 -5.41 4.82
CA LEU A 123 2.87 -6.17 4.89
C LEU A 123 2.76 -7.21 3.78
N ALA A 124 3.25 -6.89 2.60
CA ALA A 124 3.25 -7.80 1.46
C ALA A 124 4.33 -8.88 1.54
N LEU A 125 5.32 -8.77 2.44
CA LEU A 125 6.49 -9.66 2.54
C LEU A 125 7.22 -9.80 1.19
N SER A 126 7.38 -8.70 0.47
CA SER A 126 7.96 -8.66 -0.88
C SER A 126 8.93 -7.48 -1.02
N LEU A 127 10.21 -7.78 -1.25
CA LEU A 127 11.23 -6.75 -1.45
C LEU A 127 10.91 -5.85 -2.65
N ARG A 128 10.39 -6.42 -3.75
CA ARG A 128 9.96 -5.64 -4.92
C ARG A 128 8.87 -4.66 -4.55
N ARG A 129 7.90 -5.11 -3.74
CA ARG A 129 6.81 -4.25 -3.30
C ARG A 129 7.27 -3.19 -2.32
N ILE A 130 8.25 -3.48 -1.45
CA ILE A 130 8.91 -2.48 -0.61
C ILE A 130 9.48 -1.36 -1.48
N LEU A 131 10.29 -1.70 -2.49
CA LEU A 131 10.92 -0.72 -3.37
C LEU A 131 9.89 0.10 -4.16
N TYR A 132 8.84 -0.55 -4.68
CA TYR A 132 7.80 0.15 -5.45
C TYR A 132 6.93 1.04 -4.58
N ALA A 133 6.56 0.59 -3.39
CA ALA A 133 5.77 1.38 -2.46
C ALA A 133 6.58 2.52 -1.83
N ALA A 134 7.87 2.29 -1.57
CA ALA A 134 8.80 3.34 -1.15
C ALA A 134 8.94 4.42 -2.24
N ALA A 135 9.11 4.02 -3.51
CA ALA A 135 9.14 4.96 -4.63
C ALA A 135 7.80 5.71 -4.77
N GLY A 136 6.67 5.03 -4.55
CA GLY A 136 5.35 5.66 -4.52
C GLY A 136 5.22 6.69 -3.41
N GLY A 137 5.62 6.33 -2.19
CA GLY A 137 5.63 7.25 -1.05
C GLY A 137 6.56 8.44 -1.27
N PHE A 138 7.75 8.21 -1.84
CA PHE A 138 8.70 9.26 -2.22
C PHE A 138 8.07 10.27 -3.21
N LEU A 139 7.42 9.79 -4.26
CA LEU A 139 6.72 10.65 -5.23
C LEU A 139 5.52 11.35 -4.57
N GLY A 140 4.78 10.67 -3.71
CA GLY A 140 3.69 11.26 -2.93
C GLY A 140 4.18 12.38 -2.02
N GLY A 141 5.29 12.17 -1.32
CA GLY A 141 5.97 13.17 -0.49
C GLY A 141 6.49 14.35 -1.31
N LEU A 142 7.09 14.10 -2.50
CA LEU A 142 7.54 15.14 -3.41
C LEU A 142 6.38 16.06 -3.83
N VAL A 143 5.34 15.48 -4.43
CA VAL A 143 4.21 16.27 -4.95
C VAL A 143 3.42 16.87 -3.80
N GLY A 144 3.18 16.11 -2.71
CA GLY A 144 2.46 16.59 -1.52
C GLY A 144 3.23 17.71 -0.79
N GLY A 145 4.53 17.52 -0.60
CA GLY A 145 5.40 18.51 0.04
C GLY A 145 5.53 19.81 -0.77
N THR A 146 5.62 19.69 -2.10
CA THR A 146 5.58 20.85 -2.99
C THR A 146 4.24 21.60 -2.87
N THR A 147 3.13 20.87 -2.90
CA THR A 147 1.79 21.44 -2.75
C THR A 147 1.64 22.09 -1.38
N PHE A 148 2.11 21.46 -0.31
CA PHE A 148 2.13 22.02 1.03
C PHE A 148 2.89 23.36 1.08
N SER A 149 4.10 23.39 0.50
CA SER A 149 4.95 24.59 0.49
C SER A 149 4.30 25.74 -0.28
N LEU A 150 3.64 25.45 -1.40
CA LEU A 150 2.89 26.44 -2.19
C LEU A 150 1.68 26.98 -1.41
N LEU A 151 0.92 26.11 -0.76
CA LEU A 151 -0.25 26.53 0.03
C LEU A 151 0.15 27.36 1.26
N ALA A 152 1.24 26.98 1.93
CA ALA A 152 1.75 27.72 3.08
C ALA A 152 2.18 29.15 2.72
N GLY A 153 2.65 29.38 1.48
CA GLY A 153 2.99 30.72 0.98
C GLY A 153 1.81 31.52 0.40
N ALA A 154 0.68 30.87 0.12
CA ALA A 154 -0.44 31.48 -0.60
C ALA A 154 -1.59 31.96 0.30
N THR A 155 -1.58 31.63 1.59
CA THR A 155 -2.70 31.98 2.50
C THR A 155 -2.20 32.60 3.80
N ASP A 156 -2.89 33.62 4.25
CA ASP A 156 -2.65 34.27 5.55
C ASP A 156 -3.31 33.53 6.73
N LEU A 157 -3.89 32.35 6.48
CA LEU A 157 -4.59 31.53 7.47
C LEU A 157 -3.78 30.29 7.82
N PRO A 158 -2.92 30.32 8.86
CA PRO A 158 -1.98 29.24 9.16
C PRO A 158 -2.66 27.90 9.45
N TYR A 159 -3.76 27.87 10.17
CA TYR A 159 -4.49 26.63 10.47
C TYR A 159 -5.08 25.97 9.22
N THR A 160 -5.66 26.78 8.33
CA THR A 160 -6.26 26.28 7.08
C THR A 160 -5.18 25.75 6.13
N SER A 161 -4.05 26.46 6.03
CA SER A 161 -2.90 26.03 5.20
C SER A 161 -2.36 24.68 5.67
N ARG A 162 -2.20 24.47 6.99
CA ARG A 162 -1.74 23.19 7.55
C ARG A 162 -2.76 22.09 7.32
N ALA A 163 -4.06 22.34 7.53
CA ALA A 163 -5.13 21.37 7.26
C ALA A 163 -5.11 20.89 5.81
N LEU A 164 -5.11 21.82 4.86
CA LEU A 164 -5.07 21.51 3.43
C LEU A 164 -3.76 20.84 3.05
N GLY A 165 -2.63 21.38 3.50
CA GLY A 165 -1.31 20.85 3.19
C GLY A 165 -1.15 19.40 3.67
N PHE A 166 -1.48 19.11 4.93
CA PHE A 166 -1.42 17.73 5.46
C PHE A 166 -2.40 16.81 4.72
N THR A 167 -3.61 17.27 4.44
CA THR A 167 -4.59 16.49 3.68
C THR A 167 -4.07 16.13 2.29
N PHE A 168 -3.46 17.08 1.57
CA PHE A 168 -2.84 16.80 0.27
C PHE A 168 -1.65 15.86 0.37
N ILE A 169 -0.80 15.99 1.39
CA ILE A 169 0.30 15.04 1.62
C ILE A 169 -0.24 13.63 1.82
N GLY A 170 -1.23 13.45 2.69
CA GLY A 170 -1.83 12.15 2.94
C GLY A 170 -2.51 11.56 1.70
N LEU A 171 -3.27 12.40 0.96
CA LEU A 171 -3.94 12.03 -0.27
C LEU A 171 -2.94 11.54 -1.33
N LEU A 172 -1.90 12.31 -1.59
CA LEU A 172 -0.92 12.00 -2.63
C LEU A 172 0.00 10.85 -2.23
N THR A 173 0.41 10.79 -0.97
CA THR A 173 1.17 9.64 -0.45
C THR A 173 0.36 8.35 -0.60
N GLY A 174 -0.90 8.34 -0.17
CA GLY A 174 -1.79 7.19 -0.35
C GLY A 174 -2.05 6.85 -1.81
N LEU A 175 -2.22 7.87 -2.67
CA LEU A 175 -2.37 7.70 -4.11
C LEU A 175 -1.17 6.98 -4.73
N PHE A 176 0.03 7.47 -4.48
CA PHE A 176 1.24 6.92 -5.11
C PHE A 176 1.65 5.59 -4.50
N ILE A 177 1.46 5.35 -3.19
CA ILE A 177 1.64 4.03 -2.57
C ILE A 177 0.72 2.98 -3.24
N GLY A 178 -0.52 3.35 -3.56
CA GLY A 178 -1.45 2.48 -4.27
C GLY A 178 -1.15 2.35 -5.78
N LEU A 179 -0.71 3.42 -6.43
CA LEU A 179 -0.55 3.50 -7.88
C LEU A 179 0.75 2.85 -8.37
N VAL A 180 1.89 3.21 -7.77
CA VAL A 180 3.22 2.82 -8.29
C VAL A 180 3.43 1.30 -8.33
N PRO A 181 3.08 0.50 -7.30
CA PRO A 181 3.17 -0.96 -7.39
C PRO A 181 2.34 -1.55 -8.53
N ASN A 182 1.21 -0.90 -8.87
CA ASN A 182 0.36 -1.34 -9.96
C ASN A 182 0.89 -0.95 -11.34
N LEU A 183 1.54 0.20 -11.45
CA LEU A 183 2.21 0.61 -12.69
C LEU A 183 3.44 -0.25 -12.99
N LEU A 184 4.18 -0.63 -11.95
CA LEU A 184 5.43 -1.38 -12.07
C LEU A 184 5.27 -2.89 -11.97
N LYS A 185 4.03 -3.41 -11.82
CA LYS A 185 3.79 -4.86 -11.77
C LYS A 185 4.28 -5.54 -13.06
N TYR A 186 5.04 -6.62 -12.88
CA TYR A 186 5.54 -7.43 -13.99
C TYR A 186 4.59 -8.58 -14.34
N ALA A 187 4.02 -9.25 -13.33
CA ALA A 187 3.04 -10.31 -13.50
C ALA A 187 1.92 -10.17 -12.47
N TRP A 188 0.71 -10.60 -12.83
CA TRP A 188 -0.45 -10.60 -11.94
C TRP A 188 -1.48 -11.63 -12.31
N LEU A 189 -2.29 -12.00 -11.32
CA LEU A 189 -3.45 -12.88 -11.45
C LEU A 189 -4.71 -12.04 -11.43
N LYS A 190 -5.69 -12.41 -12.22
CA LYS A 190 -7.03 -11.78 -12.24
C LYS A 190 -8.10 -12.85 -12.28
N VAL A 191 -9.05 -12.81 -11.36
CA VAL A 191 -10.25 -13.66 -11.40
C VAL A 191 -11.19 -13.13 -12.47
N VAL A 192 -11.50 -13.96 -13.45
CA VAL A 192 -12.35 -13.60 -14.62
C VAL A 192 -13.70 -14.30 -14.62
N SER A 193 -13.88 -15.35 -13.82
CA SER A 193 -15.18 -16.01 -13.61
C SER A 193 -16.22 -15.05 -13.04
N SER A 194 -17.49 -15.28 -13.36
CA SER A 194 -18.61 -14.55 -12.76
C SER A 194 -18.81 -14.98 -11.31
N GLY A 195 -19.15 -14.04 -10.43
CA GLY A 195 -19.45 -14.36 -9.02
C GLY A 195 -18.77 -13.43 -8.01
N ARG A 196 -18.70 -13.88 -6.77
CA ARG A 196 -18.22 -13.09 -5.61
C ARG A 196 -16.75 -12.66 -5.74
N ASN A 197 -15.95 -13.40 -6.49
CA ASN A 197 -14.51 -13.17 -6.62
C ASN A 197 -14.13 -12.41 -7.90
N VAL A 198 -15.09 -12.12 -8.78
CA VAL A 198 -14.87 -11.46 -10.06
C VAL A 198 -14.07 -10.15 -9.91
N GLY A 199 -13.09 -9.96 -10.76
CA GLY A 199 -12.25 -8.77 -10.78
C GLY A 199 -11.25 -8.66 -9.62
N LYS A 200 -11.12 -9.67 -8.74
CA LYS A 200 -10.01 -9.72 -7.79
C LYS A 200 -8.71 -9.82 -8.55
N GLU A 201 -7.76 -9.00 -8.18
CA GLU A 201 -6.42 -9.04 -8.75
C GLU A 201 -5.36 -9.20 -7.66
N ARG A 202 -4.32 -9.96 -7.98
CA ARG A 202 -3.14 -10.13 -7.14
C ARG A 202 -1.87 -9.98 -7.96
N ILE A 203 -0.98 -9.07 -7.55
CA ILE A 203 0.35 -8.94 -8.16
C ILE A 203 1.19 -10.16 -7.78
N ALA A 204 1.87 -10.74 -8.76
CA ALA A 204 2.76 -11.88 -8.57
C ALA A 204 4.17 -11.39 -8.19
N ASP A 205 4.28 -10.79 -7.01
CA ASP A 205 5.47 -10.10 -6.48
C ASP A 205 6.27 -10.94 -5.47
N LYS A 206 5.73 -12.12 -5.06
CA LYS A 206 6.37 -13.05 -4.12
C LYS A 206 6.95 -14.26 -4.86
N ARG A 207 7.98 -14.89 -4.25
CA ARG A 207 8.51 -16.19 -4.73
C ARG A 207 7.45 -17.29 -4.70
N ARG A 208 6.51 -17.24 -3.76
CA ARG A 208 5.41 -18.19 -3.59
C ARG A 208 4.12 -17.47 -3.34
N ILE A 209 3.11 -17.76 -4.13
CA ILE A 209 1.76 -17.20 -4.03
C ILE A 209 0.80 -18.36 -3.81
N VAL A 210 0.03 -18.30 -2.72
CA VAL A 210 -0.93 -19.34 -2.37
C VAL A 210 -2.34 -18.88 -2.70
N LEU A 211 -3.09 -19.77 -3.36
CA LEU A 211 -4.50 -19.57 -3.74
C LEU A 211 -5.37 -20.60 -2.99
N GLY A 212 -6.54 -20.20 -2.54
CA GLY A 212 -7.45 -21.08 -1.81
C GLY A 212 -8.59 -20.33 -1.12
N SER A 213 -9.44 -21.05 -0.40
CA SER A 213 -10.59 -20.42 0.28
C SER A 213 -10.25 -19.77 1.63
N SER A 214 -9.06 -20.04 2.20
CA SER A 214 -8.63 -19.41 3.46
C SER A 214 -8.30 -17.93 3.28
N SER A 215 -8.66 -17.13 4.27
CA SER A 215 -8.30 -15.69 4.33
C SER A 215 -6.80 -15.44 4.45
N GLY A 216 -6.01 -16.45 4.83
CA GLY A 216 -4.55 -16.41 4.88
C GLY A 216 -3.86 -16.62 3.53
N CYS A 217 -4.60 -16.97 2.47
CA CYS A 217 -4.05 -17.09 1.12
C CYS A 217 -3.75 -15.71 0.52
N ASP A 218 -2.76 -15.68 -0.40
CA ASP A 218 -2.42 -14.45 -1.14
C ASP A 218 -3.54 -14.02 -2.09
N LEU A 219 -4.24 -14.99 -2.71
CA LEU A 219 -5.46 -14.78 -3.47
C LEU A 219 -6.59 -15.62 -2.85
N PRO A 220 -7.36 -15.07 -1.90
CA PRO A 220 -8.46 -15.79 -1.29
C PRO A 220 -9.68 -15.84 -2.23
N LEU A 221 -10.19 -17.05 -2.48
CA LEU A 221 -11.35 -17.35 -3.33
C LEU A 221 -12.48 -17.85 -2.44
N TYR A 222 -13.54 -17.06 -2.27
CA TYR A 222 -14.63 -17.35 -1.34
C TYR A 222 -15.90 -17.79 -2.06
N GLY A 223 -16.70 -18.60 -1.36
CA GLY A 223 -18.06 -18.95 -1.82
C GLY A 223 -18.16 -20.25 -2.59
N ASP A 224 -17.05 -20.93 -2.84
CA ASP A 224 -17.00 -22.24 -3.48
C ASP A 224 -16.42 -23.27 -2.51
N LEU A 225 -17.24 -24.26 -2.13
CA LEU A 225 -16.86 -25.33 -1.22
C LEU A 225 -15.90 -26.36 -1.84
N SER A 226 -15.77 -26.39 -3.16
CA SER A 226 -14.81 -27.24 -3.87
C SER A 226 -13.38 -26.72 -3.77
N ILE A 227 -13.21 -25.46 -3.35
CA ILE A 227 -11.89 -24.84 -3.18
C ILE A 227 -11.34 -25.15 -1.79
N ALA A 228 -10.26 -25.91 -1.71
CA ALA A 228 -9.59 -26.21 -0.46
C ALA A 228 -9.05 -24.93 0.22
N PRO A 229 -8.84 -24.92 1.55
CA PRO A 229 -8.27 -23.77 2.29
C PRO A 229 -6.96 -23.26 1.69
N ARG A 230 -6.10 -24.17 1.23
CA ARG A 230 -4.90 -23.90 0.41
C ARG A 230 -4.97 -24.88 -0.76
N HIS A 231 -5.39 -24.40 -1.93
CA HIS A 231 -5.71 -25.25 -3.07
C HIS A 231 -4.57 -25.34 -4.06
N ALA A 232 -3.97 -24.22 -4.37
CA ALA A 232 -2.90 -24.11 -5.36
C ALA A 232 -1.81 -23.15 -4.92
N GLU A 233 -0.64 -23.30 -5.50
CA GLU A 233 0.44 -22.33 -5.36
C GLU A 233 1.09 -22.03 -6.71
N ILE A 234 1.60 -20.82 -6.82
CA ILE A 234 2.44 -20.39 -7.93
C ILE A 234 3.81 -20.07 -7.37
N ILE A 235 4.82 -20.73 -7.90
CA ILE A 235 6.21 -20.53 -7.49
C ILE A 235 6.95 -19.81 -8.61
N GLN A 236 7.63 -18.73 -8.25
CA GLN A 236 8.55 -18.04 -9.15
C GLN A 236 9.95 -18.66 -9.03
N ASP A 237 10.41 -19.31 -10.09
CA ASP A 237 11.75 -19.85 -10.20
C ASP A 237 12.40 -19.43 -11.52
N LYS A 238 13.63 -18.89 -11.45
CA LYS A 238 14.43 -18.45 -12.63
C LYS A 238 13.64 -17.63 -13.67
N GLY A 239 12.71 -16.79 -13.19
CA GLY A 239 11.87 -15.95 -14.06
C GLY A 239 10.64 -16.63 -14.64
N GLN A 240 10.43 -17.93 -14.37
CA GLN A 240 9.23 -18.68 -14.71
C GLN A 240 8.24 -18.68 -13.55
N TYR A 241 6.96 -18.84 -13.85
CA TYR A 241 5.87 -18.97 -12.89
C TYR A 241 5.28 -20.39 -13.03
N ILE A 242 5.48 -21.20 -12.01
CA ILE A 242 5.09 -22.61 -12.01
C ILE A 242 3.86 -22.75 -11.13
N LEU A 243 2.74 -23.10 -11.73
CA LEU A 243 1.48 -23.44 -11.06
C LEU A 243 1.48 -24.91 -10.67
N ARG A 244 1.12 -25.22 -9.43
CA ARG A 244 0.93 -26.60 -8.96
C ARG A 244 -0.16 -26.67 -7.87
N PRO A 245 -0.88 -27.80 -7.75
CA PRO A 245 -1.83 -28.01 -6.67
C PRO A 245 -1.13 -28.21 -5.33
N ILE A 246 -1.85 -27.86 -4.25
CA ILE A 246 -1.48 -28.21 -2.87
C ILE A 246 -2.46 -29.27 -2.41
N GLY A 247 -1.99 -30.53 -2.27
CA GLY A 247 -2.83 -31.67 -1.94
C GLY A 247 -3.49 -32.32 -3.17
N ALA A 248 -4.63 -32.98 -2.97
CA ALA A 248 -5.29 -33.79 -4.01
C ALA A 248 -6.28 -33.03 -4.90
N ALA A 249 -6.55 -31.76 -4.59
CA ALA A 249 -7.55 -30.98 -5.33
C ALA A 249 -7.01 -30.59 -6.72
N PRO A 250 -7.74 -30.87 -7.81
CA PRO A 250 -7.24 -30.66 -9.17
C PRO A 250 -7.24 -29.18 -9.55
N ILE A 251 -6.26 -28.79 -10.36
CA ILE A 251 -6.26 -27.54 -11.12
C ILE A 251 -6.48 -27.91 -12.57
N LEU A 252 -7.37 -27.19 -13.25
CA LEU A 252 -7.61 -27.41 -14.66
C LEU A 252 -6.95 -26.32 -15.48
N VAL A 253 -6.18 -26.70 -16.48
CA VAL A 253 -5.67 -25.79 -17.52
C VAL A 253 -6.25 -26.25 -18.85
N ARG A 254 -6.98 -25.34 -19.51
CA ARG A 254 -7.72 -25.67 -20.74
C ARG A 254 -8.66 -26.88 -20.59
N GLY A 255 -9.26 -27.03 -19.39
CA GLY A 255 -10.18 -28.13 -19.08
C GLY A 255 -9.52 -29.46 -18.68
N LEU A 256 -8.21 -29.56 -18.72
CA LEU A 256 -7.45 -30.79 -18.36
C LEU A 256 -6.80 -30.62 -16.97
N PRO A 257 -6.86 -31.66 -16.10
CA PRO A 257 -6.21 -31.64 -14.81
C PRO A 257 -4.69 -31.65 -14.94
N VAL A 258 -4.02 -30.77 -14.20
CA VAL A 258 -2.57 -30.64 -14.22
C VAL A 258 -1.97 -30.78 -12.82
N TYR A 259 -0.82 -31.43 -12.70
CA TYR A 259 -0.01 -31.49 -11.48
C TYR A 259 1.04 -30.39 -11.43
N GLN A 260 1.45 -29.89 -12.61
CA GLN A 260 2.36 -28.77 -12.75
C GLN A 260 2.16 -28.15 -14.12
N HIS A 261 2.16 -26.79 -14.16
CA HIS A 261 2.07 -26.04 -15.42
C HIS A 261 2.92 -24.77 -15.32
N ILE A 262 3.68 -24.49 -16.37
CA ILE A 262 4.43 -23.24 -16.49
C ILE A 262 3.49 -22.20 -17.10
N LEU A 263 3.16 -21.18 -16.31
CA LEU A 263 2.22 -20.13 -16.73
C LEU A 263 2.88 -19.19 -17.75
N GLU A 264 2.21 -19.06 -18.88
CA GLU A 264 2.54 -18.08 -19.92
C GLU A 264 1.59 -16.88 -19.88
N HIS A 265 1.90 -15.83 -20.66
CA HIS A 265 1.05 -14.67 -20.75
C HIS A 265 -0.33 -15.02 -21.32
N GLU A 266 -1.39 -14.60 -20.61
CA GLU A 266 -2.79 -14.90 -20.92
C GLU A 266 -3.21 -16.37 -20.72
N ASP A 267 -2.43 -17.16 -20.00
CA ASP A 267 -2.92 -18.48 -19.58
C ASP A 267 -4.09 -18.35 -18.60
N GLU A 268 -5.12 -19.16 -18.85
CA GLU A 268 -6.27 -19.34 -17.97
C GLU A 268 -6.19 -20.72 -17.30
N PHE A 269 -6.39 -20.71 -15.99
CA PHE A 269 -6.50 -21.94 -15.21
C PHE A 269 -7.70 -21.85 -14.25
N GLN A 270 -8.23 -23.01 -13.90
CA GLN A 270 -9.45 -23.12 -13.11
C GLN A 270 -9.18 -23.80 -11.77
N ILE A 271 -9.71 -23.23 -10.72
CA ILE A 271 -9.69 -23.74 -9.34
C ILE A 271 -11.13 -23.79 -8.85
N GLY A 272 -11.70 -24.98 -8.68
CA GLY A 272 -13.14 -25.12 -8.43
C GLY A 272 -13.93 -24.52 -9.59
N THR A 273 -14.86 -23.61 -9.28
CA THR A 273 -15.64 -22.87 -10.28
C THR A 273 -15.00 -21.56 -10.73
N GLU A 274 -13.87 -21.18 -10.12
CA GLU A 274 -13.21 -19.92 -10.40
C GLU A 274 -12.18 -20.03 -11.51
N THR A 275 -12.29 -19.18 -12.52
CA THR A 275 -11.30 -19.05 -13.61
C THR A 275 -10.38 -17.88 -13.31
N ILE A 276 -9.09 -18.13 -13.38
CA ILE A 276 -8.04 -17.18 -13.07
C ILE A 276 -7.16 -17.00 -14.31
N LEU A 277 -7.04 -15.76 -14.75
CA LEU A 277 -6.18 -15.33 -15.84
C LEU A 277 -4.83 -14.88 -15.29
N PHE A 278 -3.76 -15.46 -15.80
CA PHE A 278 -2.40 -15.03 -15.55
C PHE A 278 -1.94 -14.05 -16.62
N ARG A 279 -1.42 -12.91 -16.19
CA ARG A 279 -0.85 -11.93 -17.10
C ARG A 279 0.57 -11.57 -16.71
N ARG A 280 1.41 -11.42 -17.71
CA ARG A 280 2.81 -11.02 -17.59
C ARG A 280 3.11 -9.94 -18.62
N ARG A 281 3.81 -8.87 -18.23
CA ARG A 281 4.38 -7.93 -19.21
C ARG A 281 5.37 -8.69 -20.08
N LYS A 282 5.28 -8.50 -21.37
CA LYS A 282 6.36 -8.93 -22.28
C LYS A 282 7.61 -8.12 -21.93
N PRO A 283 8.78 -8.76 -21.92
CA PRO A 283 10.06 -8.08 -21.69
C PRO A 283 10.30 -7.00 -22.74
#